data_a58b9f11341490ca41ce6fbd9d71e608
#
_entry.id   a58b9f11341490ca41ce6fbd9d71e608
#
_cell.length_a   1.000
_cell.length_b   1.000
_cell.length_c   1.000
_cell.angle_alpha   90.00
_cell.angle_beta   90.00
_cell.angle_gamma   90.00
#
_symmetry.space_group_name_H-M   'P 1'
#
loop_
_entity.id
_entity.type
_entity.pdbx_description
1 polymer ?
#
loop_
_entity_poly.entity_id
_entity_poly.type
_entity_poly.pdbx_seq_one_letter_code
_entity_poly.pdbx_strand_id
1 'polypeptide(L)'
;MKVERWEAQRDGVLSEPALRRKLEKLGYRVCRYTYPPGTFFPPHTHGEEKMDAVVSGRFRIRMGGDEVVLQAGDAVLVPRGAEHSAEVVGAEPVVSLDAVKAS
;
A
#
# COMPACT_ATOMS: atom_id res chain seq x y z
N MET A 1 -12.76 -3.19 -4.19
CA MET A 1 -11.43 -2.70 -3.72
C MET A 1 -10.67 -2.16 -4.93
N LYS A 2 -10.13 -0.97 -4.83
CA LYS A 2 -9.46 -0.32 -5.95
C LYS A 2 -7.95 -0.50 -5.81
N VAL A 3 -7.34 -1.26 -6.71
CA VAL A 3 -5.91 -1.58 -6.72
C VAL A 3 -5.27 -0.91 -7.92
N GLU A 4 -4.15 -0.21 -7.66
CA GLU A 4 -3.34 0.42 -8.69
C GLU A 4 -2.09 -0.44 -8.89
N ARG A 5 -1.84 -0.86 -10.14
CA ARG A 5 -0.69 -1.68 -10.49
C ARG A 5 0.37 -0.85 -11.19
N TRP A 6 1.64 -1.18 -10.97
CA TRP A 6 2.75 -0.57 -11.71
C TRP A 6 2.80 -1.16 -13.12
N GLU A 7 2.85 -0.28 -14.12
CA GLU A 7 3.01 -0.69 -15.52
C GLU A 7 4.22 0.03 -16.10
N ALA A 8 5.27 -0.74 -16.44
CA ALA A 8 6.55 -0.17 -16.87
C ALA A 8 6.42 0.75 -18.09
N GLN A 9 5.52 0.42 -19.02
CA GLN A 9 5.30 1.24 -20.21
C GLN A 9 4.70 2.61 -19.87
N ARG A 10 3.85 2.68 -18.84
CA ARG A 10 3.23 3.92 -18.39
C ARG A 10 4.08 4.63 -17.34
N ASP A 11 4.63 3.87 -16.39
CA ASP A 11 5.23 4.40 -15.16
C ASP A 11 6.76 4.39 -15.18
N GLY A 12 7.38 3.74 -16.16
CA GLY A 12 8.83 3.61 -16.24
C GLY A 12 9.38 2.49 -15.38
N VAL A 13 10.68 2.50 -15.13
CA VAL A 13 11.35 1.50 -14.30
C VAL A 13 10.91 1.65 -12.85
N LEU A 14 10.46 0.56 -12.24
CA LEU A 14 10.04 0.55 -10.85
C LEU A 14 11.24 0.74 -9.93
N SER A 15 11.10 1.66 -9.00
CA SER A 15 12.03 1.88 -7.90
C SER A 15 11.26 2.51 -6.73
N GLU A 16 11.80 2.47 -5.54
CA GLU A 16 11.16 3.12 -4.40
C GLU A 16 10.96 4.63 -4.64
N PRO A 17 11.97 5.39 -5.13
CA PRO A 17 11.75 6.80 -5.42
C PRO A 17 10.69 7.05 -6.49
N ALA A 18 10.62 6.19 -7.52
CA ALA A 18 9.63 6.33 -8.58
C ALA A 18 8.20 6.06 -8.06
N LEU A 19 8.04 5.04 -7.21
CA LEU A 19 6.76 4.73 -6.59
C LEU A 19 6.32 5.88 -5.67
N ARG A 20 7.23 6.43 -4.87
CA ARG A 20 6.97 7.59 -4.03
C ARG A 20 6.48 8.77 -4.87
N ARG A 21 7.16 9.08 -5.97
CA ARG A 21 6.77 10.20 -6.85
C ARG A 21 5.38 9.98 -7.44
N LYS A 22 5.05 8.74 -7.83
CA LYS A 22 3.72 8.41 -8.34
C LYS A 22 2.64 8.74 -7.30
N LEU A 23 2.84 8.35 -6.05
CA LEU A 23 1.89 8.63 -4.96
C LEU A 23 1.80 10.14 -4.67
N GLU A 24 2.93 10.82 -4.66
CA GLU A 24 2.96 12.27 -4.41
C GLU A 24 2.22 13.04 -5.51
N LYS A 25 2.37 12.63 -6.77
CA LYS A 25 1.64 13.23 -7.89
C LYS A 25 0.13 13.04 -7.78
N LEU A 26 -0.31 11.97 -7.12
CA LEU A 26 -1.73 11.73 -6.86
C LEU A 26 -2.26 12.53 -5.66
N GLY A 27 -1.40 13.30 -4.99
CA GLY A 27 -1.79 14.16 -3.89
C GLY A 27 -1.61 13.57 -2.50
N TYR A 28 -0.75 12.57 -2.37
CA TYR A 28 -0.50 11.91 -1.08
C TYR A 28 0.82 12.33 -0.48
N ARG A 29 0.87 12.37 0.86
CA ARG A 29 2.11 12.48 1.63
C ARG A 29 2.55 11.07 1.98
N VAL A 30 3.82 10.75 1.76
CA VAL A 30 4.33 9.39 1.81
C VAL A 30 5.30 9.19 2.95
N CYS A 31 5.07 8.15 3.77
CA CYS A 31 5.98 7.67 4.79
C CYS A 31 6.39 6.23 4.48
N ARG A 32 7.64 5.89 4.79
CA ARG A 32 8.20 4.57 4.56
C ARG A 32 8.24 3.79 5.86
N TYR A 33 7.76 2.53 5.81
CA TYR A 33 7.83 1.60 6.94
C TYR A 33 8.34 0.24 6.47
N THR A 34 8.98 -0.49 7.39
CA THR A 34 9.35 -1.88 7.17
C THR A 34 8.66 -2.72 8.22
N TYR A 35 7.91 -3.73 7.76
CA TYR A 35 7.19 -4.65 8.63
C TYR A 35 7.83 -6.03 8.55
N PRO A 36 8.28 -6.60 9.69
CA PRO A 36 8.88 -7.94 9.67
C PRO A 36 7.85 -9.01 9.31
N PRO A 37 8.33 -10.21 8.90
CA PRO A 37 7.43 -11.35 8.70
C PRO A 37 6.55 -11.60 9.91
N GLY A 38 5.29 -11.99 9.69
CA GLY A 38 4.33 -12.25 10.75
C GLY A 38 3.63 -11.01 11.30
N THR A 39 3.98 -9.81 10.84
CA THR A 39 3.27 -8.59 11.24
C THR A 39 1.81 -8.67 10.80
N PHE A 40 0.90 -8.40 11.74
CA PHE A 40 -0.53 -8.37 11.49
C PHE A 40 -1.15 -7.12 12.09
N PHE A 41 -1.89 -6.39 11.26
CA PHE A 41 -2.68 -5.24 11.67
C PHE A 41 -4.14 -5.68 11.70
N PRO A 42 -4.77 -5.77 12.89
CA PRO A 42 -6.17 -6.17 12.98
C PRO A 42 -7.09 -5.13 12.35
N PRO A 43 -8.36 -5.48 12.12
CA PRO A 43 -9.31 -4.55 11.52
C PRO A 43 -9.35 -3.20 12.23
N HIS A 44 -9.20 -2.14 11.46
CA HIS A 44 -9.17 -0.76 11.97
C HIS A 44 -9.63 0.21 10.87
N THR A 45 -9.87 1.45 11.26
CA THR A 45 -10.27 2.53 10.35
C THR A 45 -9.31 3.71 10.50
N HIS A 46 -9.28 4.55 9.46
CA HIS A 46 -8.55 5.83 9.51
C HIS A 46 -9.48 6.98 9.17
N GLY A 47 -9.24 8.13 9.75
CA GLY A 47 -10.01 9.34 9.49
C GLY A 47 -9.62 10.06 8.20
N GLU A 48 -8.72 9.50 7.42
CA GLU A 48 -8.20 10.07 6.19
C GLU A 48 -8.21 9.03 5.08
N GLU A 49 -8.28 9.50 3.83
CA GLU A 49 -8.07 8.63 2.68
C GLU A 49 -6.60 8.27 2.59
N LYS A 50 -6.30 7.00 2.31
CA LYS A 50 -4.93 6.50 2.25
C LYS A 50 -4.71 5.68 0.99
N MET A 51 -3.44 5.56 0.60
CA MET A 51 -2.97 4.52 -0.32
C MET A 51 -1.85 3.77 0.35
N ASP A 52 -1.99 2.46 0.45
CA ASP A 52 -0.93 1.58 0.93
C ASP A 52 -0.25 0.95 -0.27
N ALA A 53 1.04 1.21 -0.43
CA ALA A 53 1.83 0.72 -1.55
C ALA A 53 2.99 -0.15 -1.07
N VAL A 54 3.39 -1.11 -1.89
CA VAL A 54 4.45 -2.06 -1.55
C VAL A 54 5.66 -1.84 -2.46
N VAL A 55 6.82 -1.65 -1.84
CA VAL A 55 8.11 -1.59 -2.54
C VAL A 55 8.66 -3.01 -2.72
N SER A 56 8.58 -3.83 -1.67
CA SER A 56 9.05 -5.22 -1.69
C SER A 56 8.31 -6.05 -0.65
N GLY A 57 8.35 -7.37 -0.83
CA GLY A 57 7.60 -8.29 -0.02
C GLY A 57 6.16 -8.45 -0.50
N ARG A 58 5.32 -9.11 0.30
CA ARG A 58 3.91 -9.37 -0.03
C ARG A 58 3.03 -8.97 1.15
N PHE A 59 2.04 -8.15 0.89
CA PHE A 59 1.18 -7.59 1.92
C PHE A 59 -0.29 -7.88 1.59
N ARG A 60 -0.95 -8.68 2.44
CA ARG A 60 -2.36 -9.03 2.24
C ARG A 60 -3.23 -7.97 2.89
N ILE A 61 -4.14 -7.41 2.10
CA ILE A 61 -5.14 -6.45 2.57
C ILE A 61 -6.51 -7.07 2.45
N ARG A 62 -7.30 -6.99 3.53
CA ARG A 62 -8.72 -7.38 3.54
C ARG A 62 -9.57 -6.16 3.83
N MET A 63 -10.55 -5.90 2.98
CA MET A 63 -11.41 -4.72 3.10
C MET A 63 -12.74 -4.97 2.38
N GLY A 64 -13.85 -4.71 3.07
CA GLY A 64 -15.18 -4.79 2.45
C GLY A 64 -15.55 -6.16 1.91
N GLY A 65 -15.06 -7.24 2.52
CA GLY A 65 -15.29 -8.60 2.02
C GLY A 65 -14.34 -9.03 0.91
N ASP A 66 -13.48 -8.14 0.43
CA ASP A 66 -12.47 -8.44 -0.59
C ASP A 66 -11.10 -8.65 0.03
N GLU A 67 -10.23 -9.32 -0.72
CA GLU A 67 -8.86 -9.57 -0.32
C GLU A 67 -7.94 -9.38 -1.51
N VAL A 68 -6.77 -8.80 -1.27
CA VAL A 68 -5.72 -8.68 -2.28
C VAL A 68 -4.36 -8.86 -1.62
N VAL A 69 -3.41 -9.47 -2.33
CA VAL A 69 -2.01 -9.51 -1.92
C VAL A 69 -1.25 -8.52 -2.80
N LEU A 70 -0.74 -7.47 -2.16
CA LEU A 70 0.05 -6.45 -2.85
C LEU A 70 1.50 -6.91 -2.96
N GLN A 71 2.09 -6.72 -4.12
CA GLN A 71 3.50 -6.99 -4.42
C GLN A 71 4.16 -5.70 -4.89
N ALA A 72 5.46 -5.79 -5.22
CA ALA A 72 6.25 -4.62 -5.63
C ALA A 72 5.54 -3.79 -6.71
N GLY A 73 5.32 -2.52 -6.43
CA GLY A 73 4.66 -1.57 -7.32
C GLY A 73 3.15 -1.50 -7.19
N ASP A 74 2.53 -2.39 -6.44
CA ASP A 74 1.08 -2.36 -6.21
C ASP A 74 0.72 -1.37 -5.11
N ALA A 75 -0.44 -0.75 -5.25
CA ALA A 75 -1.02 0.09 -4.21
C ALA A 75 -2.53 -0.13 -4.14
N VAL A 76 -3.10 0.01 -2.96
CA VAL A 76 -4.54 -0.08 -2.75
C VAL A 76 -5.06 1.22 -2.15
N LEU A 77 -6.20 1.68 -2.68
CA LEU A 77 -6.91 2.82 -2.13
C LEU A 77 -7.68 2.36 -0.89
N VAL A 78 -7.45 3.02 0.24
CA VAL A 78 -8.20 2.81 1.48
C VAL A 78 -9.03 4.07 1.71
N PRO A 79 -10.33 4.03 1.41
CA PRO A 79 -11.20 5.18 1.63
C PRO A 79 -11.28 5.56 3.11
N ARG A 80 -11.53 6.83 3.36
CA ARG A 80 -11.77 7.34 4.70
C ARG A 80 -12.85 6.50 5.40
N GLY A 81 -12.57 6.03 6.61
CA GLY A 81 -13.51 5.27 7.42
C GLY A 81 -13.69 3.81 7.02
N ALA A 82 -13.04 3.34 5.96
CA ALA A 82 -13.16 1.94 5.55
C ALA A 82 -12.40 1.03 6.52
N GLU A 83 -13.10 0.05 7.08
CA GLU A 83 -12.48 -0.94 7.94
C GLU A 83 -11.66 -1.91 7.10
N HIS A 84 -10.42 -2.13 7.50
CA HIS A 84 -9.50 -3.02 6.80
C HIS A 84 -8.49 -3.63 7.75
N SER A 85 -7.93 -4.75 7.34
CA SER A 85 -6.82 -5.42 8.03
C SER A 85 -5.69 -5.65 7.04
N ALA A 86 -4.49 -5.90 7.58
CA ALA A 86 -3.30 -6.12 6.76
C ALA A 86 -2.36 -7.10 7.45
N GLU A 87 -1.66 -7.92 6.65
CA GLU A 87 -0.66 -8.82 7.19
C GLU A 87 0.46 -9.07 6.19
N VAL A 88 1.66 -9.26 6.72
CA VAL A 88 2.82 -9.68 5.93
C VAL A 88 2.69 -11.16 5.61
N VAL A 89 2.78 -11.50 4.32
CA VAL A 89 2.65 -12.86 3.82
C VAL A 89 4.04 -13.40 3.45
N GLY A 90 4.33 -14.62 3.87
CA GLY A 90 5.60 -15.27 3.54
C GLY A 90 6.71 -14.91 4.51
N ALA A 91 7.96 -15.24 4.13
CA ALA A 91 9.12 -15.18 5.01
C ALA A 91 9.94 -13.89 4.87
N GLU A 92 9.56 -13.00 3.94
CA GLU A 92 10.26 -11.73 3.72
C GLU A 92 9.52 -10.58 4.39
N PRO A 93 10.25 -9.56 4.88
CA PRO A 93 9.60 -8.34 5.36
C PRO A 93 8.93 -7.59 4.21
N VAL A 94 7.97 -6.76 4.56
CA VAL A 94 7.35 -5.81 3.62
C VAL A 94 7.98 -4.45 3.81
N VAL A 95 8.45 -3.86 2.72
CA VAL A 95 8.77 -2.43 2.69
C VAL A 95 7.56 -1.74 2.10
N SER A 96 6.93 -0.89 2.90
CA SER A 96 5.67 -0.23 2.57
C SER A 96 5.87 1.28 2.43
N LEU A 97 5.18 1.86 1.46
CA LEU A 97 4.96 3.31 1.40
C LEU A 97 3.52 3.57 1.84
N ASP A 98 3.40 4.13 3.01
CA ASP A 98 2.11 4.47 3.63
C ASP A 98 1.80 5.92 3.27
N ALA A 99 0.82 6.11 2.42
CA ALA A 99 0.51 7.41 1.86
C ALA A 99 -0.84 7.91 2.36
N VAL A 100 -0.85 9.16 2.83
CA VAL A 100 -2.05 9.81 3.38
C VAL A 100 -2.42 10.99 2.50
N LYS A 101 -3.70 11.10 2.16
CA LYS A 101 -4.18 12.19 1.31
C LYS A 101 -3.84 13.53 1.94
N ALA A 102 -3.15 14.37 1.20
CA ALA A 102 -2.85 15.74 1.62
C ALA A 102 -4.14 16.58 1.53
N SER A 103 -4.41 17.32 2.60
CA SER A 103 -5.59 18.19 2.65
C SER A 103 -5.30 19.59 2.10
#